data_ef2e17a344cc7a4592e0ecef1ecb887a
#
_entry.id   ef2e17a344cc7a4592e0ecef1ecb887a
#
_cell.length_a   1.000
_cell.length_b   1.000
_cell.length_c   1.000
_cell.angle_alpha   90.00
_cell.angle_beta   90.00
_cell.angle_gamma   90.00
#
_symmetry.space_group_name_H-M   'P 1'
#
loop_
_entity.id
_entity.type
_entity.pdbx_description
1 polymer ?
#
loop_
_entity_poly.entity_id
_entity_poly.type
_entity_poly.pdbx_seq_one_letter_code
_entity_poly.pdbx_strand_id
1 'polypeptide(L)'
;NAHTAVWMIHMVIVMGFIAYIPWSKLLHIFTSPLSLFFQDLKPSGKIETPFHLMRFNAEGEMEENPDFKEEDLLKGSFGKFEDLSWRQLLELDACTKCSRCTVECPATLSGRMLSPMHFIQDLRMAMGVQLGGNQKEEERRPLVGDQGVIRPETLWACTTCNACAQVCP
;
A
#
# COMPACT_ATOMS: atom_id res chain seq x y z
N ASN A 1 -31.16 11.21 -39.73
CA ASN A 1 -30.98 12.63 -39.38
C ASN A 1 -29.58 12.83 -38.78
N ALA A 2 -28.86 13.88 -39.26
CA ALA A 2 -27.49 14.18 -38.77
C ALA A 2 -27.42 14.33 -37.24
N HIS A 3 -28.41 14.97 -36.63
CA HIS A 3 -28.51 15.11 -35.17
C HIS A 3 -28.51 13.76 -34.43
N THR A 4 -29.30 12.80 -34.89
CA THR A 4 -29.38 11.47 -34.28
C THR A 4 -28.05 10.72 -34.41
N ALA A 5 -27.38 10.87 -35.58
CA ALA A 5 -26.06 10.25 -35.79
C ALA A 5 -25.00 10.84 -34.84
N VAL A 6 -24.95 12.17 -34.71
CA VAL A 6 -24.02 12.82 -33.75
C VAL A 6 -24.29 12.41 -32.31
N TRP A 7 -25.58 12.34 -31.92
CA TRP A 7 -25.97 11.90 -30.60
C TRP A 7 -25.54 10.44 -30.30
N MET A 8 -25.76 9.54 -31.25
CA MET A 8 -25.35 8.14 -31.12
C MET A 8 -23.83 7.99 -31.03
N ILE A 9 -23.06 8.73 -31.83
CA ILE A 9 -21.60 8.75 -31.79
C ILE A 9 -21.13 9.24 -30.40
N HIS A 10 -21.70 10.32 -29.89
CA HIS A 10 -21.39 10.84 -28.57
C HIS A 10 -21.64 9.78 -27.49
N MET A 11 -22.80 9.13 -27.50
CA MET A 11 -23.14 8.07 -26.53
C MET A 11 -22.13 6.92 -26.58
N VAL A 12 -21.73 6.47 -27.76
CA VAL A 12 -20.75 5.38 -27.91
C VAL A 12 -19.39 5.80 -27.35
N ILE A 13 -18.95 7.04 -27.62
CA ILE A 13 -17.68 7.56 -27.07
C ILE A 13 -17.73 7.63 -25.55
N VAL A 14 -18.80 8.16 -24.97
CA VAL A 14 -18.96 8.28 -23.50
C VAL A 14 -19.00 6.90 -22.85
N MET A 15 -19.77 5.97 -23.39
CA MET A 15 -19.83 4.62 -22.85
C MET A 15 -18.50 3.88 -22.99
N GLY A 16 -17.78 4.06 -24.10
CA GLY A 16 -16.43 3.53 -24.29
C GLY A 16 -15.43 4.11 -23.29
N PHE A 17 -15.50 5.42 -23.02
CA PHE A 17 -14.68 6.08 -22.03
C PHE A 17 -14.94 5.53 -20.61
N ILE A 18 -16.20 5.40 -20.20
CA ILE A 18 -16.58 4.82 -18.90
C ILE A 18 -16.06 3.39 -18.78
N ALA A 19 -16.24 2.57 -19.83
CA ALA A 19 -15.74 1.20 -19.85
C ALA A 19 -14.20 1.11 -19.77
N TYR A 20 -13.48 2.13 -20.26
CA TYR A 20 -12.03 2.20 -20.22
C TYR A 20 -11.45 2.54 -18.83
N ILE A 21 -12.20 3.23 -17.96
CA ILE A 21 -11.73 3.72 -16.66
C ILE A 21 -11.05 2.62 -15.82
N PRO A 22 -11.61 1.40 -15.66
CA PRO A 22 -11.01 0.37 -14.79
C PRO A 22 -9.59 -0.06 -15.21
N TRP A 23 -9.27 0.04 -16.50
CA TRP A 23 -7.94 -0.35 -17.04
C TRP A 23 -6.99 0.85 -17.21
N SER A 24 -7.43 2.03 -16.82
CA SER A 24 -6.67 3.26 -17.00
C SER A 24 -6.15 3.83 -15.68
N LYS A 25 -5.30 4.85 -15.78
CA LYS A 25 -4.87 5.66 -14.62
C LYS A 25 -6.03 6.39 -13.93
N LEU A 26 -7.19 6.46 -14.58
CA LEU A 26 -8.38 7.14 -14.04
C LEU A 26 -9.09 6.30 -12.95
N LEU A 27 -8.70 5.04 -12.76
CA LEU A 27 -9.26 4.21 -11.69
C LEU A 27 -9.16 4.89 -10.30
N HIS A 28 -8.09 5.66 -10.06
CA HIS A 28 -7.91 6.39 -8.79
C HIS A 28 -9.05 7.36 -8.46
N ILE A 29 -9.81 7.85 -9.45
CA ILE A 29 -10.99 8.71 -9.21
C ILE A 29 -12.01 8.01 -8.32
N PHE A 30 -12.10 6.68 -8.41
CA PHE A 30 -12.97 5.87 -7.59
C PHE A 30 -12.26 5.29 -6.36
N THR A 31 -11.01 4.82 -6.53
CA THR A 31 -10.28 4.17 -5.44
C THR A 31 -9.86 5.15 -4.36
N SER A 32 -9.50 6.41 -4.68
CA SER A 32 -9.11 7.39 -3.67
C SER A 32 -10.25 7.80 -2.75
N PRO A 33 -11.45 8.20 -3.23
CA PRO A 33 -12.59 8.47 -2.34
C PRO A 33 -13.00 7.23 -1.51
N LEU A 34 -12.93 6.04 -2.10
CA LEU A 34 -13.25 4.82 -1.40
C LEU A 34 -12.24 4.50 -0.30
N SER A 35 -10.94 4.69 -0.58
CA SER A 35 -9.87 4.54 0.41
C SER A 35 -10.03 5.53 1.57
N LEU A 36 -10.37 6.80 1.29
CA LEU A 36 -10.65 7.81 2.31
C LEU A 36 -11.88 7.46 3.15
N PHE A 37 -12.93 6.94 2.52
CA PHE A 37 -14.15 6.54 3.24
C PHE A 37 -13.88 5.42 4.25
N PHE A 38 -13.03 4.47 3.90
CA PHE A 38 -12.64 3.35 4.77
C PHE A 38 -11.39 3.63 5.61
N GLN A 39 -10.88 4.87 5.61
CA GLN A 39 -9.71 5.25 6.38
C GLN A 39 -9.95 5.04 7.88
N ASP A 40 -8.94 4.52 8.57
CA ASP A 40 -8.93 4.45 10.02
C ASP A 40 -8.73 5.87 10.59
N LEU A 41 -9.68 6.34 11.39
CA LEU A 41 -9.64 7.67 12.00
C LEU A 41 -8.79 7.72 13.28
N LYS A 42 -8.04 6.66 13.58
CA LYS A 42 -7.12 6.67 14.71
C LYS A 42 -6.03 7.74 14.52
N PRO A 43 -5.52 8.33 15.60
CA PRO A 43 -4.46 9.33 15.50
C PRO A 43 -3.25 8.77 14.74
N SER A 44 -2.76 9.50 13.75
CA SER A 44 -1.54 9.16 13.02
C SER A 44 -0.34 9.17 13.98
N GLY A 45 0.60 8.25 13.78
CA GLY A 45 1.83 8.14 14.59
C GLY A 45 1.78 7.10 15.70
N LYS A 46 0.61 6.49 15.97
CA LYS A 46 0.54 5.33 16.85
C LYS A 46 0.63 4.05 16.01
N ILE A 47 1.80 3.41 16.06
CA ILE A 47 1.99 2.09 15.44
C ILE A 47 1.46 1.06 16.44
N GLU A 48 0.37 0.40 16.10
CA GLU A 48 -0.10 -0.75 16.88
C GLU A 48 0.75 -1.97 16.50
N THR A 49 1.48 -2.47 17.46
CA THR A 49 2.19 -3.74 17.29
C THR A 49 1.19 -4.89 17.45
N PRO A 50 1.17 -5.86 16.54
CA PRO A 50 0.26 -7.01 16.62
C PRO A 50 0.58 -7.93 17.82
N PHE A 51 1.74 -7.73 18.43
CA PHE A 51 2.20 -8.47 19.60
C PHE A 51 3.08 -7.59 20.48
N HIS A 52 3.11 -7.87 21.76
CA HIS A 52 3.99 -7.23 22.72
C HIS A 52 5.00 -8.26 23.24
N LEU A 53 6.28 -8.05 22.94
CA LEU A 53 7.38 -8.89 23.45
C LEU A 53 7.57 -8.72 24.96
N MET A 54 7.34 -7.50 25.45
CA MET A 54 7.49 -7.15 26.86
C MET A 54 6.20 -6.57 27.42
N ARG A 55 5.92 -6.87 28.68
CA ARG A 55 4.78 -6.37 29.43
C ARG A 55 5.29 -5.77 30.73
N PHE A 56 4.64 -4.70 31.19
CA PHE A 56 4.89 -4.17 32.54
C PHE A 56 4.11 -5.03 33.55
N ASN A 57 4.82 -5.51 34.57
CA ASN A 57 4.19 -6.17 35.72
C ASN A 57 3.53 -5.15 36.65
N ALA A 58 2.86 -5.62 37.70
CA ALA A 58 2.19 -4.77 38.68
C ALA A 58 3.15 -3.84 39.46
N GLU A 59 4.44 -4.16 39.49
CA GLU A 59 5.50 -3.40 40.13
C GLU A 59 6.18 -2.39 39.20
N GLY A 60 5.78 -2.34 37.91
CA GLY A 60 6.32 -1.41 36.92
C GLY A 60 7.63 -1.85 36.28
N GLU A 61 8.05 -3.07 36.49
CA GLU A 61 9.22 -3.67 35.86
C GLU A 61 8.86 -4.29 34.50
N MET A 62 9.78 -4.25 33.54
CA MET A 62 9.60 -4.89 32.24
C MET A 62 9.90 -6.39 32.33
N GLU A 63 8.90 -7.19 32.05
CA GLU A 63 8.97 -8.65 32.02
C GLU A 63 8.64 -9.19 30.63
N GLU A 64 9.23 -10.33 30.27
CA GLU A 64 8.85 -11.02 29.04
C GLU A 64 7.37 -11.42 29.09
N ASN A 65 6.66 -11.19 28.00
CA ASN A 65 5.25 -11.54 27.93
C ASN A 65 5.09 -13.06 27.88
N PRO A 66 4.56 -13.71 28.94
CA PRO A 66 4.42 -15.16 28.99
C PRO A 66 3.43 -15.72 27.95
N ASP A 67 2.55 -14.87 27.44
CA ASP A 67 1.57 -15.23 26.41
C ASP A 67 2.15 -15.15 25.00
N PHE A 68 3.40 -14.63 24.85
CA PHE A 68 4.06 -14.47 23.57
C PHE A 68 4.57 -15.83 23.06
N LYS A 69 4.17 -16.18 21.85
CA LYS A 69 4.66 -17.35 21.13
C LYS A 69 5.40 -16.91 19.88
N GLU A 70 6.47 -17.62 19.55
CA GLU A 70 7.27 -17.35 18.34
C GLU A 70 6.42 -17.40 17.05
N GLU A 71 5.32 -18.17 17.05
CA GLU A 71 4.32 -18.21 16.00
C GLU A 71 3.60 -16.86 15.77
N ASP A 72 3.53 -16.01 16.80
CA ASP A 72 2.86 -14.70 16.70
C ASP A 72 3.71 -13.71 15.90
N LEU A 73 5.04 -13.87 15.86
CA LEU A 73 5.93 -13.15 14.95
C LEU A 73 5.57 -13.41 13.50
N LEU A 74 5.27 -14.65 13.16
CA LEU A 74 4.89 -15.04 11.80
C LEU A 74 3.51 -14.49 11.42
N LYS A 75 2.57 -14.43 12.37
CA LYS A 75 1.23 -13.83 12.13
C LYS A 75 1.29 -12.31 11.89
N GLY A 76 2.28 -11.64 12.46
CA GLY A 76 2.51 -10.20 12.26
C GLY A 76 3.41 -9.87 11.07
N SER A 77 3.96 -10.85 10.37
CA SER A 77 4.84 -10.64 9.23
C SER A 77 4.05 -10.56 7.93
N PHE A 78 4.31 -9.53 7.14
CA PHE A 78 3.77 -9.36 5.79
C PHE A 78 4.79 -9.89 4.78
N GLY A 79 4.71 -11.17 4.47
CA GLY A 79 5.62 -11.81 3.51
C GLY A 79 5.10 -11.83 2.08
N LYS A 80 3.78 -11.88 1.91
CA LYS A 80 3.08 -12.01 0.62
C LYS A 80 1.94 -11.00 0.53
N PHE A 81 1.41 -10.78 -0.68
CA PHE A 81 0.23 -9.90 -0.89
C PHE A 81 -1.03 -10.44 -0.22
N GLU A 82 -1.15 -11.75 -0.06
CA GLU A 82 -2.27 -12.40 0.62
C GLU A 82 -2.34 -12.07 2.11
N ASP A 83 -1.22 -11.67 2.72
CA ASP A 83 -1.15 -11.24 4.12
C ASP A 83 -1.69 -9.81 4.31
N LEU A 84 -1.80 -9.04 3.22
CA LEU A 84 -2.33 -7.69 3.23
C LEU A 84 -3.86 -7.71 3.27
N SER A 85 -4.43 -6.84 4.09
CA SER A 85 -5.87 -6.61 4.09
C SER A 85 -6.35 -6.01 2.77
N TRP A 86 -7.61 -6.24 2.41
CA TRP A 86 -8.22 -5.64 1.21
C TRP A 86 -8.07 -4.10 1.18
N ARG A 87 -8.09 -3.46 2.35
CA ARG A 87 -7.90 -2.02 2.49
C ARG A 87 -6.49 -1.59 2.10
N GLN A 88 -5.46 -2.29 2.58
CA GLN A 88 -4.07 -2.02 2.20
C GLN A 88 -3.83 -2.21 0.70
N LEU A 89 -4.46 -3.23 0.09
CA LEU A 89 -4.42 -3.42 -1.36
C LEU A 89 -5.12 -2.26 -2.11
N LEU A 90 -6.25 -1.78 -1.61
CA LEU A 90 -6.96 -0.62 -2.16
C LEU A 90 -6.11 0.66 -2.07
N GLU A 91 -5.39 0.87 -0.97
CA GLU A 91 -4.49 2.01 -0.77
C GLU A 91 -3.33 2.02 -1.80
N LEU A 92 -2.82 0.85 -2.21
CA LEU A 92 -1.84 0.76 -3.29
C LEU A 92 -2.42 1.26 -4.63
N ASP A 93 -3.67 0.93 -4.94
CA ASP A 93 -4.34 1.38 -6.16
C ASP A 93 -4.76 2.85 -6.13
N ALA A 94 -5.00 3.41 -4.95
CA ALA A 94 -5.34 4.81 -4.78
C ALA A 94 -4.17 5.77 -5.08
N CYS A 95 -2.93 5.27 -5.12
CA CYS A 95 -1.73 6.09 -5.34
C CYS A 95 -1.72 6.76 -6.72
N THR A 96 -1.73 8.09 -6.75
CA THR A 96 -1.75 8.94 -7.97
C THR A 96 -0.36 9.31 -8.50
N LYS A 97 0.73 8.85 -7.89
CA LYS A 97 2.12 9.24 -8.23
C LYS A 97 2.41 10.74 -8.08
N CYS A 98 1.75 11.42 -7.15
CA CYS A 98 1.90 12.87 -6.98
C CYS A 98 3.26 13.30 -6.38
N SER A 99 4.09 12.36 -5.91
CA SER A 99 5.43 12.57 -5.34
C SER A 99 5.51 13.34 -4.02
N ARG A 100 4.41 13.81 -3.43
CA ARG A 100 4.41 14.56 -2.16
C ARG A 100 5.13 13.80 -1.05
N CYS A 101 4.84 12.51 -0.91
CA CYS A 101 5.47 11.63 0.08
C CYS A 101 7.00 11.52 -0.09
N THR A 102 7.51 11.62 -1.32
CA THR A 102 8.95 11.58 -1.61
C THR A 102 9.63 12.90 -1.26
N VAL A 103 8.97 14.03 -1.56
CA VAL A 103 9.49 15.38 -1.27
C VAL A 103 9.61 15.62 0.24
N GLU A 104 8.66 15.12 1.03
CA GLU A 104 8.63 15.28 2.49
C GLU A 104 9.38 14.17 3.24
N CYS A 105 9.94 13.19 2.53
CA CYS A 105 10.61 12.07 3.18
C CYS A 105 12.03 12.45 3.64
N PRO A 106 12.34 12.42 4.96
CA PRO A 106 13.67 12.75 5.46
C PRO A 106 14.76 11.78 4.98
N ALA A 107 14.43 10.51 4.75
CA ALA A 107 15.36 9.54 4.19
C ALA A 107 15.73 9.88 2.74
N THR A 108 14.75 10.27 1.92
CA THR A 108 15.00 10.75 0.55
C THR A 108 15.84 12.04 0.57
N LEU A 109 15.49 13.00 1.42
CA LEU A 109 16.20 14.28 1.52
C LEU A 109 17.64 14.12 2.00
N SER A 110 17.93 13.10 2.79
CA SER A 110 19.30 12.75 3.22
C SER A 110 20.09 11.94 2.21
N GLY A 111 19.55 11.69 1.02
CA GLY A 111 20.21 10.94 -0.06
C GLY A 111 20.18 9.41 0.12
N ARG A 112 19.35 8.87 1.01
CA ARG A 112 19.16 7.43 1.15
C ARG A 112 18.35 6.84 -0.01
N MET A 113 18.53 5.57 -0.28
CA MET A 113 17.86 4.84 -1.37
C MET A 113 16.40 4.51 -1.07
N LEU A 114 15.64 5.46 -0.56
CA LEU A 114 14.21 5.33 -0.29
C LEU A 114 13.43 6.44 -0.97
N SER A 115 12.51 6.06 -1.82
CA SER A 115 11.46 6.94 -2.34
C SER A 115 10.11 6.33 -2.01
N PRO A 116 9.33 6.91 -1.07
CA PRO A 116 8.02 6.35 -0.69
C PRO A 116 7.07 6.19 -1.88
N MET A 117 7.11 7.10 -2.85
CA MET A 117 6.30 6.97 -4.07
C MET A 117 6.68 5.72 -4.87
N HIS A 118 7.98 5.50 -5.13
CA HIS A 118 8.44 4.33 -5.88
C HIS A 118 8.14 3.04 -5.11
N PHE A 119 8.33 3.06 -3.78
CA PHE A 119 8.00 1.94 -2.91
C PHE A 119 6.53 1.47 -3.12
N ILE A 120 5.56 2.39 -3.08
CA ILE A 120 4.14 2.08 -3.32
C ILE A 120 3.90 1.63 -4.77
N GLN A 121 4.57 2.26 -5.74
CA GLN A 121 4.38 1.90 -7.15
C GLN A 121 4.94 0.53 -7.50
N ASP A 122 6.06 0.16 -6.91
CA ASP A 122 6.67 -1.18 -7.11
C ASP A 122 5.76 -2.26 -6.53
N LEU A 123 5.20 -2.03 -5.33
CA LEU A 123 4.19 -2.93 -4.74
C LEU A 123 2.94 -3.01 -5.61
N ARG A 124 2.42 -1.88 -6.10
CA ARG A 124 1.23 -1.86 -6.96
C ARG A 124 1.45 -2.64 -8.27
N MET A 125 2.61 -2.44 -8.92
CA MET A 125 2.93 -3.18 -10.15
C MET A 125 3.04 -4.68 -9.88
N ALA A 126 3.72 -5.06 -8.80
CA ALA A 126 3.86 -6.46 -8.42
C ALA A 126 2.52 -7.08 -8.04
N MET A 127 1.66 -6.36 -7.32
CA MET A 127 0.29 -6.78 -7.01
C MET A 127 -0.51 -7.09 -8.28
N GLY A 128 -0.48 -6.19 -9.27
CA GLY A 128 -1.16 -6.39 -10.55
C GLY A 128 -0.69 -7.63 -11.30
N VAL A 129 0.61 -7.93 -11.25
CA VAL A 129 1.19 -9.12 -11.89
C VAL A 129 0.87 -10.39 -11.10
N GLN A 130 1.01 -10.36 -9.78
CA GLN A 130 0.91 -11.56 -8.93
C GLN A 130 -0.54 -11.94 -8.61
N LEU A 131 -1.44 -10.99 -8.40
CA LEU A 131 -2.85 -11.24 -8.10
C LEU A 131 -3.73 -11.22 -9.36
N GLY A 132 -3.40 -10.37 -10.35
CA GLY A 132 -4.17 -10.22 -11.59
C GLY A 132 -3.78 -11.22 -12.70
N GLY A 133 -2.64 -11.88 -12.60
CA GLY A 133 -2.13 -12.85 -13.55
C GLY A 133 -2.39 -14.30 -13.13
N ASN A 134 -2.24 -15.23 -14.07
CA ASN A 134 -2.33 -16.68 -13.82
C ASN A 134 -1.02 -17.25 -13.21
N GLN A 135 -0.29 -16.48 -12.41
CA GLN A 135 0.93 -16.97 -11.77
C GLN A 135 0.59 -17.94 -10.66
N LYS A 136 1.29 -19.08 -10.68
CA LYS A 136 1.19 -20.06 -9.58
C LYS A 136 1.78 -19.46 -8.32
N GLU A 137 1.24 -19.81 -7.16
CA GLU A 137 1.66 -19.30 -5.86
C GLU A 137 3.16 -19.49 -5.61
N GLU A 138 3.73 -20.59 -6.09
CA GLU A 138 5.15 -20.95 -5.98
C GLU A 138 6.08 -20.01 -6.77
N GLU A 139 5.58 -19.32 -7.80
CA GLU A 139 6.33 -18.39 -8.64
C GLU A 139 6.25 -16.93 -8.15
N ARG A 140 5.43 -16.67 -7.10
CA ARG A 140 5.24 -15.33 -6.57
C ARG A 140 6.45 -14.88 -5.75
N ARG A 141 6.95 -13.69 -6.08
CA ARG A 141 8.06 -13.10 -5.33
C ARG A 141 7.58 -12.61 -3.95
N PRO A 142 8.40 -12.77 -2.89
CA PRO A 142 8.09 -12.19 -1.58
C PRO A 142 8.03 -10.67 -1.66
N LEU A 143 7.33 -10.03 -0.73
CA LEU A 143 7.24 -8.56 -0.68
C LEU A 143 8.61 -7.93 -0.40
N VAL A 144 9.37 -8.51 0.53
CA VAL A 144 10.69 -8.03 0.94
C VAL A 144 11.70 -9.16 0.83
N GLY A 145 12.87 -8.87 0.31
CA GLY A 145 13.98 -9.82 0.17
C GLY A 145 14.92 -9.46 -0.97
N ASP A 146 16.05 -10.19 -1.10
CA ASP A 146 17.03 -9.95 -2.15
C ASP A 146 16.45 -10.12 -3.55
N GLN A 147 15.51 -11.06 -3.70
CA GLN A 147 14.73 -11.29 -4.92
C GLN A 147 13.27 -10.80 -4.78
N GLY A 148 12.96 -10.10 -3.69
CA GLY A 148 11.63 -9.56 -3.41
C GLY A 148 11.26 -8.38 -4.31
N VAL A 149 10.05 -7.88 -4.11
CA VAL A 149 9.57 -6.65 -4.76
C VAL A 149 10.35 -5.45 -4.22
N ILE A 150 10.55 -5.42 -2.91
CA ILE A 150 11.29 -4.38 -2.20
C ILE A 150 12.57 -4.98 -1.63
N ARG A 151 13.68 -4.29 -1.84
CA ARG A 151 14.97 -4.69 -1.24
C ARG A 151 14.99 -4.36 0.25
N PRO A 152 15.62 -5.22 1.08
CA PRO A 152 15.76 -4.99 2.52
C PRO A 152 16.39 -3.62 2.84
N GLU A 153 17.41 -3.20 2.08
CA GLU A 153 18.10 -1.92 2.31
C GLU A 153 17.16 -0.73 2.13
N THR A 154 16.24 -0.79 1.16
CA THR A 154 15.24 0.24 0.92
C THR A 154 14.28 0.33 2.10
N LEU A 155 13.84 -0.81 2.64
CA LEU A 155 12.98 -0.85 3.82
C LEU A 155 13.68 -0.28 5.06
N TRP A 156 14.92 -0.71 5.32
CA TRP A 156 15.72 -0.25 6.46
C TRP A 156 16.17 1.21 6.36
N ALA A 157 16.11 1.82 5.18
CA ALA A 157 16.33 3.25 5.03
C ALA A 157 15.19 4.10 5.63
N CYS A 158 14.02 3.50 5.89
CA CYS A 158 12.86 4.17 6.47
C CYS A 158 13.10 4.49 7.96
N THR A 159 12.82 5.74 8.36
CA THR A 159 12.90 6.20 9.75
C THR A 159 11.57 6.07 10.50
N THR A 160 10.55 5.49 9.89
CA THR A 160 9.20 5.32 10.46
C THR A 160 8.55 6.60 11.01
N CYS A 161 8.94 7.78 10.46
CA CYS A 161 8.49 9.09 10.92
C CYS A 161 7.04 9.44 10.53
N ASN A 162 6.39 8.62 9.69
CA ASN A 162 5.02 8.79 9.19
C ASN A 162 4.75 10.06 8.34
N ALA A 163 5.77 10.86 8.00
CA ALA A 163 5.60 12.07 7.19
C ALA A 163 4.95 11.78 5.83
N CYS A 164 5.32 10.67 5.19
CA CYS A 164 4.75 10.25 3.90
C CYS A 164 3.24 9.96 3.97
N ALA A 165 2.74 9.44 5.08
CA ALA A 165 1.32 9.19 5.27
C ALA A 165 0.54 10.48 5.56
N GLN A 166 1.14 11.43 6.29
CA GLN A 166 0.50 12.69 6.62
C GLN A 166 0.28 13.61 5.41
N VAL A 167 1.17 13.56 4.41
CA VAL A 167 1.07 14.40 3.21
C VAL A 167 0.34 13.72 2.05
N CYS A 168 -0.07 12.47 2.23
CA CYS A 168 -0.84 11.75 1.24
C CYS A 168 -2.26 12.32 1.16
N PRO A 169 -2.71 12.77 -0.04
CA PRO A 169 -4.04 13.33 -0.22
C PRO A 169 -5.15 12.29 -0.06
#